data_1e2fc866b113f564f95ea46eaa74fcab
#
_entry.id   1e2fc866b113f564f95ea46eaa74fcab
#
_cell.length_a   1.000
_cell.length_b   1.000
_cell.length_c   1.000
_cell.angle_alpha   90.00
_cell.angle_beta   90.00
_cell.angle_gamma   90.00
#
_symmetry.space_group_name_H-M   'P 1'
#
loop_
_entity.id
_entity.type
_entity.pdbx_description
1 polymer ?
#
loop_
_entity_poly.entity_id
_entity_poly.type
_entity_poly.pdbx_seq_one_letter_code
_entity_poly.pdbx_strand_id
1 'polypeptide(L)'
;MPTFWFNHPPPQTSASSGAVEPTQRPPQTPLHQPRLSRLLQVPGFVSFAVRIDRAPEWLWLALLAAALWPTFWWMGQRMMDGSDEPLGLLALAALGTLAWAHRRELRAAPRLGWLALALACTLAATATRTHLPDLASALVALLALAAGLVAFLPARISIAPVLGLSVLSLPLLASLQFYAGYPLRVVTAEASRWLLAMQHDVARSGASLMVNGHLVIVDAPCSGVQMVWLGYFTACVVALYTQRFNRAFNSRTFITRLPAVSVLVLVGNVVRNTLLVAGEASGWHLRGWAHDAVGLTVLAAVCAGIAGVMGRPAPVLAPSTQL
;
A
#
# COMPACT_ATOMS: atom_id res chain seq x y z
N MET A 1 -26.53 -36.38 -48.07
CA MET A 1 -27.87 -36.60 -48.74
C MET A 1 -28.95 -36.22 -47.77
N PRO A 2 -30.05 -35.63 -48.19
CA PRO A 2 -30.17 -34.30 -48.83
C PRO A 2 -31.10 -33.39 -47.97
N THR A 3 -30.86 -32.06 -48.06
CA THR A 3 -31.71 -30.99 -48.57
C THR A 3 -33.20 -31.02 -48.23
N PHE A 4 -33.76 -29.95 -47.66
CA PHE A 4 -34.90 -29.24 -48.33
C PHE A 4 -35.04 -27.81 -47.81
N TRP A 5 -35.07 -26.90 -48.74
CA TRP A 5 -35.43 -25.50 -48.81
C TRP A 5 -36.87 -25.25 -48.41
N PHE A 6 -37.18 -24.11 -47.77
CA PHE A 6 -38.40 -23.33 -48.07
C PHE A 6 -38.12 -21.83 -47.91
N ASN A 7 -37.98 -21.18 -49.09
CA ASN A 7 -38.14 -19.75 -49.31
C ASN A 7 -39.63 -19.41 -49.31
N HIS A 8 -40.05 -18.49 -48.46
CA HIS A 8 -41.30 -17.75 -48.66
C HIS A 8 -41.00 -16.26 -48.64
N PRO A 9 -41.40 -15.48 -49.68
CA PRO A 9 -41.35 -14.03 -49.71
C PRO A 9 -42.51 -13.45 -48.89
N PRO A 10 -42.33 -12.28 -48.23
CA PRO A 10 -43.39 -11.62 -47.50
C PRO A 10 -44.41 -10.95 -48.46
N PRO A 11 -45.68 -10.83 -48.04
CA PRO A 11 -46.73 -10.22 -48.85
C PRO A 11 -46.52 -8.70 -48.97
N GLN A 12 -46.70 -8.20 -50.21
CA GLN A 12 -46.76 -6.78 -50.53
C GLN A 12 -48.15 -6.23 -50.10
N THR A 13 -48.15 -5.33 -49.14
CA THR A 13 -49.33 -4.50 -48.85
C THR A 13 -49.21 -3.18 -49.60
N SER A 14 -50.16 -2.97 -50.52
CA SER A 14 -50.40 -1.75 -51.25
C SER A 14 -50.71 -0.56 -50.33
N ALA A 15 -49.84 0.45 -50.31
CA ALA A 15 -50.06 1.69 -49.54
C ALA A 15 -50.90 2.62 -50.42
N SER A 16 -52.07 2.96 -49.91
CA SER A 16 -52.88 4.08 -50.43
C SER A 16 -52.23 5.42 -50.00
N SER A 17 -51.98 6.24 -50.99
CA SER A 17 -51.52 7.62 -50.88
C SER A 17 -52.61 8.49 -50.24
N GLY A 18 -52.44 8.81 -48.97
CA GLY A 18 -53.15 9.90 -48.31
C GLY A 18 -52.17 11.05 -48.04
N ALA A 19 -52.30 12.14 -48.77
CA ALA A 19 -51.56 13.35 -48.53
C ALA A 19 -51.92 13.94 -47.13
N VAL A 20 -50.99 13.87 -46.18
CA VAL A 20 -51.12 14.53 -44.91
C VAL A 20 -50.46 15.91 -45.01
N GLU A 21 -51.28 16.95 -44.87
CA GLU A 21 -50.92 18.35 -44.79
C GLU A 21 -49.86 18.60 -43.70
N PRO A 22 -48.81 19.41 -43.92
CA PRO A 22 -47.77 19.65 -42.93
C PRO A 22 -48.32 20.49 -41.77
N THR A 23 -48.58 19.87 -40.65
CA THR A 23 -48.94 20.56 -39.41
C THR A 23 -47.79 21.50 -39.00
N GLN A 24 -48.03 22.79 -39.01
CA GLN A 24 -47.13 23.84 -38.54
C GLN A 24 -46.75 23.53 -37.08
N ARG A 25 -45.46 23.27 -36.81
CA ARG A 25 -44.90 23.22 -35.45
C ARG A 25 -45.07 24.59 -34.79
N PRO A 26 -45.58 24.64 -33.56
CA PRO A 26 -45.62 25.91 -32.83
C PRO A 26 -44.20 26.44 -32.63
N PRO A 27 -44.00 27.78 -32.56
CA PRO A 27 -42.69 28.37 -32.38
C PRO A 27 -42.11 27.93 -31.04
N GLN A 28 -40.96 27.23 -31.10
CA GLN A 28 -40.22 26.88 -29.88
C GLN A 28 -39.69 28.14 -29.25
N THR A 29 -40.25 28.53 -28.12
CA THR A 29 -39.68 29.55 -27.22
C THR A 29 -38.24 29.19 -26.94
N PRO A 30 -37.25 30.09 -27.12
CA PRO A 30 -35.86 29.80 -26.79
C PRO A 30 -35.75 29.51 -25.28
N LEU A 31 -35.45 28.27 -24.95
CA LEU A 31 -35.10 27.86 -23.59
C LEU A 31 -33.99 28.77 -23.11
N HIS A 32 -34.24 29.46 -22.01
CA HIS A 32 -33.30 30.32 -21.34
C HIS A 32 -32.06 29.47 -20.97
N GLN A 33 -31.01 29.54 -21.79
CA GLN A 33 -29.72 28.85 -21.48
C GLN A 33 -29.17 29.41 -20.18
N PRO A 34 -28.91 28.58 -19.17
CA PRO A 34 -28.42 29.06 -17.89
C PRO A 34 -27.08 29.80 -18.08
N ARG A 35 -26.89 30.90 -17.35
CA ARG A 35 -25.72 31.80 -17.43
C ARG A 35 -24.36 31.08 -17.32
N LEU A 36 -24.32 29.87 -16.80
CA LEU A 36 -23.14 28.99 -16.75
C LEU A 36 -22.57 28.64 -18.14
N SER A 37 -23.42 28.59 -19.21
CA SER A 37 -22.93 28.29 -20.56
C SER A 37 -22.13 29.46 -21.19
N ARG A 38 -22.29 30.68 -20.71
CA ARG A 38 -21.51 31.84 -21.22
C ARG A 38 -20.08 31.90 -20.64
N LEU A 39 -19.85 31.41 -19.41
CA LEU A 39 -18.49 31.34 -18.83
C LEU A 39 -17.61 30.30 -19.53
N LEU A 40 -18.22 29.23 -20.06
CA LEU A 40 -17.52 28.21 -20.83
C LEU A 40 -17.15 28.62 -22.27
N GLN A 41 -17.65 29.77 -22.76
CA GLN A 41 -17.38 30.28 -24.12
C GLN A 41 -16.22 31.28 -24.21
N VAL A 42 -15.52 31.55 -23.08
CA VAL A 42 -14.30 32.38 -23.15
C VAL A 42 -13.21 31.57 -23.87
N PRO A 43 -12.71 32.06 -25.04
CA PRO A 43 -11.76 31.29 -25.87
C PRO A 43 -10.49 30.84 -25.08
N GLY A 44 -10.05 31.64 -24.11
CA GLY A 44 -8.95 31.31 -23.22
C GLY A 44 -9.25 30.18 -22.24
N PHE A 45 -10.49 30.09 -21.74
CA PHE A 45 -10.88 29.03 -20.80
C PHE A 45 -11.02 27.67 -21.51
N VAL A 46 -11.60 27.65 -22.71
CA VAL A 46 -11.70 26.42 -23.50
C VAL A 46 -10.33 25.90 -23.91
N SER A 47 -9.43 26.78 -24.36
CA SER A 47 -8.06 26.39 -24.73
C SER A 47 -7.25 25.91 -23.51
N PHE A 48 -7.46 26.49 -22.33
CA PHE A 48 -6.86 26.04 -21.08
C PHE A 48 -7.42 24.69 -20.65
N ALA A 49 -8.74 24.50 -20.66
CA ALA A 49 -9.39 23.25 -20.33
C ALA A 49 -8.94 22.10 -21.26
N VAL A 50 -8.82 22.35 -22.56
CA VAL A 50 -8.30 21.38 -23.55
C VAL A 50 -6.81 21.04 -23.30
N ARG A 51 -6.01 22.02 -22.87
CA ARG A 51 -4.59 21.76 -22.50
C ARG A 51 -4.50 20.91 -21.23
N ILE A 52 -5.35 21.16 -20.24
CA ILE A 52 -5.45 20.40 -19.01
C ILE A 52 -5.87 18.95 -19.30
N ASP A 53 -6.87 18.77 -20.18
CA ASP A 53 -7.37 17.45 -20.57
C ASP A 53 -6.31 16.60 -21.32
N ARG A 54 -5.36 17.28 -21.98
CA ARG A 54 -4.22 16.63 -22.66
C ARG A 54 -2.99 16.43 -21.76
N ALA A 55 -3.04 16.88 -20.52
CA ALA A 55 -1.92 16.72 -19.58
C ALA A 55 -1.74 15.23 -19.25
N PRO A 56 -0.50 14.70 -19.26
CA PRO A 56 -0.25 13.31 -18.92
C PRO A 56 -0.63 13.05 -17.46
N GLU A 57 -1.21 11.91 -17.17
CA GLU A 57 -1.77 11.54 -15.87
C GLU A 57 -0.74 11.59 -14.74
N TRP A 58 0.53 11.28 -15.04
CA TRP A 58 1.63 11.38 -14.07
C TRP A 58 1.87 12.81 -13.59
N LEU A 59 1.54 13.83 -14.40
CA LEU A 59 1.68 15.23 -14.02
C LEU A 59 0.79 15.58 -12.82
N TRP A 60 -0.42 15.03 -12.77
CA TRP A 60 -1.35 15.23 -11.66
C TRP A 60 -0.81 14.64 -10.36
N LEU A 61 -0.16 13.47 -10.43
CA LEU A 61 0.51 12.86 -9.28
C LEU A 61 1.72 13.69 -8.83
N ALA A 62 2.48 14.25 -9.77
CA ALA A 62 3.59 15.14 -9.47
C ALA A 62 3.12 16.45 -8.81
N LEU A 63 2.02 17.03 -9.30
CA LEU A 63 1.42 18.23 -8.71
C LEU A 63 0.88 17.96 -7.30
N LEU A 64 0.24 16.80 -7.08
CA LEU A 64 -0.20 16.39 -5.76
C LEU A 64 0.97 16.22 -4.79
N ALA A 65 2.05 15.58 -5.23
CA ALA A 65 3.27 15.45 -4.42
C ALA A 65 3.90 16.82 -4.13
N ALA A 66 3.92 17.72 -5.12
CA ALA A 66 4.43 19.09 -4.94
C ALA A 66 3.55 19.90 -3.97
N ALA A 67 2.24 19.74 -4.00
CA ALA A 67 1.34 20.40 -3.04
C ALA A 67 1.60 19.94 -1.59
N LEU A 68 2.04 18.71 -1.40
CA LEU A 68 2.35 18.12 -0.09
C LEU A 68 3.84 18.27 0.29
N TRP A 69 4.64 19.03 -0.49
CA TRP A 69 6.07 19.25 -0.28
C TRP A 69 6.46 19.61 1.15
N PRO A 70 5.75 20.50 1.87
CA PRO A 70 6.16 20.86 3.21
C PRO A 70 6.12 19.68 4.20
N THR A 71 5.20 18.74 4.00
CA THR A 71 5.11 17.51 4.81
C THR A 71 6.26 16.55 4.47
N PHE A 72 6.57 16.37 3.19
CA PHE A 72 7.71 15.53 2.77
C PHE A 72 9.05 16.11 3.23
N TRP A 73 9.18 17.44 3.24
CA TRP A 73 10.36 18.11 3.78
C TRP A 73 10.55 17.80 5.27
N TRP A 74 9.49 17.96 6.07
CA TRP A 74 9.51 17.61 7.49
C TRP A 74 9.86 16.13 7.70
N MET A 75 9.24 15.21 6.96
CA MET A 75 9.55 13.78 7.04
C MET A 75 11.02 13.51 6.72
N GLY A 76 11.55 14.15 5.67
CA GLY A 76 12.95 14.04 5.29
C GLY A 76 13.90 14.52 6.37
N GLN A 77 13.63 15.69 6.97
CA GLN A 77 14.43 16.22 8.08
C GLN A 77 14.44 15.24 9.27
N ARG A 78 13.28 14.72 9.67
CA ARG A 78 13.16 13.78 10.79
C ARG A 78 13.92 12.47 10.56
N MET A 79 14.06 12.02 9.32
CA MET A 79 14.83 10.83 8.96
C MET A 79 16.34 11.12 8.85
N MET A 80 16.72 12.39 8.62
CA MET A 80 18.12 12.79 8.45
C MET A 80 18.78 13.30 9.73
N ASP A 81 18.01 13.81 10.69
CA ASP A 81 18.52 14.33 11.96
C ASP A 81 18.77 13.23 13.01
N GLY A 82 18.54 11.97 12.65
CA GLY A 82 18.74 10.82 13.52
C GLY A 82 17.60 10.59 14.53
N SER A 83 16.52 11.38 14.48
CA SER A 83 15.35 11.17 15.34
C SER A 83 14.51 9.98 14.92
N ASP A 84 14.64 9.52 13.68
CA ASP A 84 14.02 8.29 13.17
C ASP A 84 14.92 7.62 12.11
N GLU A 85 14.69 6.34 11.86
CA GLU A 85 15.45 5.63 10.84
C GLU A 85 14.91 5.92 9.42
N PRO A 86 15.79 5.97 8.39
CA PRO A 86 15.39 6.36 7.03
C PRO A 86 14.63 5.25 6.26
N LEU A 87 14.13 4.22 6.95
CA LEU A 87 13.41 3.11 6.32
C LEU A 87 12.16 3.58 5.56
N GLY A 88 11.47 4.62 6.03
CA GLY A 88 10.32 5.21 5.34
C GLY A 88 10.62 5.66 3.91
N LEU A 89 11.88 6.06 3.62
CA LEU A 89 12.32 6.40 2.26
C LEU A 89 12.29 5.20 1.31
N LEU A 90 12.55 3.98 1.81
CA LEU A 90 12.43 2.76 1.00
C LEU A 90 10.99 2.53 0.55
N ALA A 91 10.03 2.78 1.45
CA ALA A 91 8.61 2.64 1.11
C ALA A 91 8.15 3.72 0.12
N LEU A 92 8.60 4.97 0.28
CA LEU A 92 8.37 6.04 -0.71
C LEU A 92 9.01 5.71 -2.05
N ALA A 93 10.24 5.20 -2.07
CA ALA A 93 10.92 4.77 -3.29
C ALA A 93 10.15 3.62 -3.97
N ALA A 94 9.62 2.66 -3.20
CA ALA A 94 8.80 1.59 -3.74
C ALA A 94 7.50 2.12 -4.38
N LEU A 95 6.82 3.09 -3.76
CA LEU A 95 5.66 3.77 -4.33
C LEU A 95 6.03 4.55 -5.60
N GLY A 96 7.15 5.26 -5.59
CA GLY A 96 7.67 5.97 -6.75
C GLY A 96 8.00 5.02 -7.92
N THR A 97 8.64 3.89 -7.63
CA THR A 97 8.93 2.86 -8.65
C THR A 97 7.66 2.22 -9.18
N LEU A 98 6.64 2.01 -8.35
CA LEU A 98 5.33 1.53 -8.78
C LEU A 98 4.68 2.53 -9.75
N ALA A 99 4.62 3.80 -9.37
CA ALA A 99 4.06 4.86 -10.21
C ALA A 99 4.83 4.97 -11.55
N TRP A 100 6.16 4.95 -11.50
CA TRP A 100 7.01 5.00 -12.69
C TRP A 100 6.84 3.78 -13.61
N ALA A 101 6.78 2.57 -13.03
CA ALA A 101 6.61 1.33 -13.79
C ALA A 101 5.27 1.32 -14.56
N HIS A 102 4.23 1.92 -14.00
CA HIS A 102 2.89 1.96 -14.59
C HIS A 102 2.54 3.31 -15.25
N ARG A 103 3.51 4.24 -15.43
CA ARG A 103 3.24 5.60 -15.94
C ARG A 103 2.58 5.64 -17.32
N ARG A 104 2.76 4.60 -18.13
CA ARG A 104 2.13 4.47 -19.47
C ARG A 104 0.76 3.78 -19.43
N GLU A 105 0.40 3.21 -18.30
CA GLU A 105 -0.83 2.44 -18.08
C GLU A 105 -1.76 3.17 -17.09
N LEU A 106 -1.39 4.38 -16.67
CA LEU A 106 -2.25 5.19 -15.82
C LEU A 106 -3.58 5.44 -16.54
N ARG A 107 -4.64 5.55 -15.76
CA ARG A 107 -6.00 5.71 -16.28
C ARG A 107 -6.21 7.16 -16.68
N ALA A 108 -6.56 7.40 -17.96
CA ALA A 108 -6.97 8.72 -18.43
C ALA A 108 -8.24 9.21 -17.71
N ALA A 109 -9.17 8.30 -17.37
CA ALA A 109 -10.32 8.60 -16.53
C ALA A 109 -10.07 8.09 -15.10
N PRO A 110 -9.67 8.95 -14.13
CA PRO A 110 -9.39 8.56 -12.76
C PRO A 110 -10.66 8.10 -12.04
N ARG A 111 -10.51 7.30 -10.99
CA ARG A 111 -11.62 6.89 -10.13
C ARG A 111 -12.05 8.09 -9.28
N LEU A 112 -13.20 8.68 -9.59
CA LEU A 112 -13.67 9.94 -8.98
C LEU A 112 -13.72 9.88 -7.45
N GLY A 113 -14.16 8.77 -6.84
CA GLY A 113 -14.21 8.65 -5.39
C GLY A 113 -12.81 8.75 -4.74
N TRP A 114 -11.80 8.12 -5.35
CA TRP A 114 -10.42 8.20 -4.86
C TRP A 114 -9.79 9.57 -5.10
N LEU A 115 -10.13 10.20 -6.23
CA LEU A 115 -9.68 11.56 -6.52
C LEU A 115 -10.29 12.57 -5.54
N ALA A 116 -11.59 12.45 -5.24
CA ALA A 116 -12.27 13.28 -4.25
C ALA A 116 -11.65 13.09 -2.85
N LEU A 117 -11.33 11.84 -2.48
CA LEU A 117 -10.64 11.56 -1.22
C LEU A 117 -9.23 12.17 -1.20
N ALA A 118 -8.47 12.07 -2.30
CA ALA A 118 -7.15 12.68 -2.41
C ALA A 118 -7.24 14.20 -2.22
N LEU A 119 -8.18 14.85 -2.88
CA LEU A 119 -8.41 16.29 -2.75
C LEU A 119 -8.83 16.67 -1.32
N ALA A 120 -9.79 15.96 -0.73
CA ALA A 120 -10.24 16.21 0.63
C ALA A 120 -9.09 16.04 1.65
N CYS A 121 -8.29 14.98 1.53
CA CYS A 121 -7.12 14.78 2.39
C CYS A 121 -6.05 15.86 2.17
N THR A 122 -5.82 16.30 0.93
CA THR A 122 -4.87 17.40 0.64
C THR A 122 -5.32 18.70 1.30
N LEU A 123 -6.60 19.05 1.15
CA LEU A 123 -7.17 20.24 1.79
C LEU A 123 -7.10 20.11 3.32
N ALA A 124 -7.45 18.95 3.87
CA ALA A 124 -7.35 18.69 5.30
C ALA A 124 -5.90 18.82 5.80
N ALA A 125 -4.93 18.17 5.14
CA ALA A 125 -3.51 18.26 5.50
C ALA A 125 -3.01 19.72 5.49
N THR A 126 -3.44 20.51 4.51
CA THR A 126 -3.06 21.93 4.39
C THR A 126 -3.72 22.78 5.47
N ALA A 127 -5.02 22.61 5.68
CA ALA A 127 -5.80 23.42 6.63
C ALA A 127 -5.45 23.12 8.09
N THR A 128 -5.13 21.86 8.41
CA THR A 128 -4.87 21.42 9.79
C THR A 128 -3.39 21.41 10.17
N ARG A 129 -2.51 21.80 9.28
CA ARG A 129 -1.05 21.73 9.47
C ARG A 129 -0.57 22.46 10.73
N THR A 130 -1.21 23.56 11.13
CA THR A 130 -0.86 24.34 12.31
C THR A 130 -1.54 23.85 13.59
N HIS A 131 -2.50 22.94 13.48
CA HIS A 131 -3.34 22.48 14.59
C HIS A 131 -3.10 21.01 14.97
N LEU A 132 -2.67 20.19 14.01
CA LEU A 132 -2.39 18.77 14.24
C LEU A 132 -0.90 18.55 14.54
N PRO A 133 -0.58 17.52 15.33
CA PRO A 133 0.80 17.03 15.43
C PRO A 133 1.33 16.67 14.04
N ASP A 134 2.61 16.95 13.81
CA ASP A 134 3.25 16.76 12.50
C ASP A 134 3.07 15.33 11.95
N LEU A 135 3.15 14.31 12.81
CA LEU A 135 2.96 12.92 12.42
C LEU A 135 1.52 12.65 11.91
N ALA A 136 0.51 13.24 12.55
CA ALA A 136 -0.87 13.11 12.10
C ALA A 136 -1.10 13.85 10.77
N SER A 137 -0.51 15.04 10.62
CA SER A 137 -0.50 15.78 9.36
C SER A 137 0.18 15.00 8.24
N ALA A 138 1.32 14.33 8.52
CA ALA A 138 2.02 13.48 7.59
C ALA A 138 1.18 12.24 7.18
N LEU A 139 0.45 11.64 8.12
CA LEU A 139 -0.45 10.53 7.80
C LEU A 139 -1.55 10.97 6.81
N VAL A 140 -2.18 12.13 7.05
CA VAL A 140 -3.22 12.64 6.14
C VAL A 140 -2.64 12.97 4.77
N ALA A 141 -1.45 13.55 4.71
CA ALA A 141 -0.76 13.83 3.45
C ALA A 141 -0.40 12.56 2.66
N LEU A 142 0.06 11.52 3.35
CA LEU A 142 0.34 10.23 2.71
C LEU A 142 -0.92 9.49 2.26
N LEU A 143 -2.03 9.63 3.00
CA LEU A 143 -3.33 9.13 2.54
C LEU A 143 -3.80 9.88 1.29
N ALA A 144 -3.57 11.20 1.20
CA ALA A 144 -3.86 11.98 0.00
C ALA A 144 -3.05 11.47 -1.20
N LEU A 145 -1.72 11.26 -1.01
CA LEU A 145 -0.84 10.72 -2.07
C LEU A 145 -1.27 9.30 -2.48
N ALA A 146 -1.56 8.43 -1.52
CA ALA A 146 -2.02 7.07 -1.77
C ALA A 146 -3.35 7.06 -2.53
N ALA A 147 -4.31 7.88 -2.12
CA ALA A 147 -5.61 8.01 -2.78
C ALA A 147 -5.45 8.54 -4.22
N GLY A 148 -4.59 9.54 -4.43
CA GLY A 148 -4.25 10.04 -5.75
C GLY A 148 -3.63 8.95 -6.62
N LEU A 149 -2.65 8.21 -6.10
CA LEU A 149 -2.03 7.11 -6.81
C LEU A 149 -3.06 6.02 -7.18
N VAL A 150 -3.90 5.60 -6.23
CA VAL A 150 -4.97 4.61 -6.48
C VAL A 150 -5.99 5.11 -7.49
N ALA A 151 -6.29 6.43 -7.54
CA ALA A 151 -7.22 7.00 -8.50
C ALA A 151 -6.78 6.75 -9.94
N PHE A 152 -5.48 6.87 -10.21
CA PHE A 152 -4.90 6.73 -11.56
C PHE A 152 -4.36 5.33 -11.86
N LEU A 153 -4.07 4.49 -10.86
CA LEU A 153 -3.54 3.15 -11.07
C LEU A 153 -4.54 2.23 -11.81
N PRO A 154 -4.04 1.31 -12.66
CA PRO A 154 -4.88 0.29 -13.30
C PRO A 154 -5.69 -0.51 -12.28
N ALA A 155 -6.91 -0.93 -12.67
CA ALA A 155 -7.82 -1.66 -11.77
C ALA A 155 -7.25 -3.00 -11.26
N ARG A 156 -6.29 -3.57 -11.98
CA ARG A 156 -5.62 -4.81 -11.62
C ARG A 156 -4.68 -4.68 -10.42
N ILE A 157 -4.24 -3.46 -10.09
CA ILE A 157 -3.34 -3.23 -8.96
C ILE A 157 -4.15 -3.24 -7.65
N SER A 158 -3.76 -4.09 -6.72
CA SER A 158 -4.39 -4.18 -5.40
C SER A 158 -4.11 -2.94 -4.57
N ILE A 159 -5.15 -2.41 -3.95
CA ILE A 159 -5.10 -1.17 -3.16
C ILE A 159 -4.39 -1.40 -1.82
N ALA A 160 -4.63 -2.54 -1.17
CA ALA A 160 -4.12 -2.78 0.18
C ALA A 160 -2.58 -2.72 0.31
N PRO A 161 -1.76 -3.32 -0.57
CA PRO A 161 -0.32 -3.17 -0.52
C PRO A 161 0.15 -1.73 -0.77
N VAL A 162 -0.56 -0.95 -1.62
CA VAL A 162 -0.25 0.47 -1.88
C VAL A 162 -0.47 1.29 -0.61
N LEU A 163 -1.61 1.10 0.06
CA LEU A 163 -1.89 1.74 1.35
C LEU A 163 -0.90 1.30 2.43
N GLY A 164 -0.52 0.02 2.46
CA GLY A 164 0.50 -0.51 3.37
C GLY A 164 1.84 0.20 3.20
N LEU A 165 2.33 0.33 1.96
CA LEU A 165 3.57 1.08 1.69
C LEU A 165 3.45 2.56 2.07
N SER A 166 2.28 3.18 1.87
CA SER A 166 2.05 4.57 2.26
C SER A 166 2.12 4.77 3.77
N VAL A 167 1.58 3.84 4.55
CA VAL A 167 1.71 3.86 6.03
C VAL A 167 3.16 3.61 6.45
N LEU A 168 3.85 2.65 5.82
CA LEU A 168 5.25 2.34 6.12
C LEU A 168 6.22 3.45 5.71
N SER A 169 5.81 4.40 4.86
CA SER A 169 6.63 5.55 4.50
C SER A 169 6.66 6.64 5.58
N LEU A 170 5.78 6.57 6.59
CA LEU A 170 5.85 7.47 7.74
C LEU A 170 7.11 7.22 8.59
N PRO A 171 7.72 8.27 9.17
CA PRO A 171 8.78 8.15 10.17
C PRO A 171 8.18 7.66 11.50
N LEU A 172 7.87 6.36 11.57
CA LEU A 172 7.15 5.74 12.70
C LEU A 172 8.05 4.89 13.58
N LEU A 173 9.28 4.60 13.15
CA LEU A 173 10.08 3.56 13.80
C LEU A 173 10.43 3.92 15.23
N ALA A 174 10.82 5.17 15.49
CA ALA A 174 11.08 5.66 16.83
C ALA A 174 9.81 5.60 17.71
N SER A 175 8.66 5.97 17.19
CA SER A 175 7.39 5.90 17.90
C SER A 175 6.98 4.45 18.19
N LEU A 176 7.13 3.55 17.23
CA LEU A 176 6.88 2.11 17.42
C LEU A 176 7.86 1.52 18.43
N GLN A 177 9.12 1.92 18.39
CA GLN A 177 10.13 1.50 19.37
C GLN A 177 9.77 1.94 20.79
N PHE A 178 9.25 3.17 20.93
CA PHE A 178 8.84 3.70 22.22
C PHE A 178 7.62 2.96 22.78
N TYR A 179 6.56 2.77 22.00
CA TYR A 179 5.31 2.18 22.50
C TYR A 179 5.31 0.65 22.47
N ALA A 180 5.86 0.02 21.45
CA ALA A 180 5.82 -1.42 21.23
C ALA A 180 7.15 -2.11 21.51
N GLY A 181 8.25 -1.39 21.56
CA GLY A 181 9.59 -1.98 21.72
C GLY A 181 9.74 -2.77 23.02
N TYR A 182 9.32 -2.23 24.16
CA TYR A 182 9.40 -2.94 25.44
C TYR A 182 8.48 -4.17 25.48
N PRO A 183 7.18 -4.09 25.17
CA PRO A 183 6.31 -5.27 25.09
C PRO A 183 6.85 -6.37 24.18
N LEU A 184 7.36 -6.02 23.00
CA LEU A 184 7.94 -6.98 22.06
C LEU A 184 9.20 -7.65 22.64
N ARG A 185 10.06 -6.91 23.32
CA ARG A 185 11.23 -7.47 24.01
C ARG A 185 10.84 -8.46 25.09
N VAL A 186 9.81 -8.15 25.90
CA VAL A 186 9.32 -9.05 26.95
C VAL A 186 8.78 -10.35 26.35
N VAL A 187 7.97 -10.27 25.29
CA VAL A 187 7.43 -11.45 24.59
C VAL A 187 8.56 -12.27 23.96
N THR A 188 9.51 -11.60 23.30
CA THR A 188 10.67 -12.27 22.68
C THR A 188 11.56 -12.94 23.74
N ALA A 189 11.86 -12.26 24.85
CA ALA A 189 12.65 -12.81 25.94
C ALA A 189 11.97 -14.02 26.58
N GLU A 190 10.65 -13.98 26.80
CA GLU A 190 9.91 -15.11 27.34
C GLU A 190 9.93 -16.32 26.39
N ALA A 191 9.69 -16.11 25.09
CA ALA A 191 9.76 -17.18 24.12
C ALA A 191 11.18 -17.76 24.00
N SER A 192 12.21 -16.90 24.01
CA SER A 192 13.62 -17.34 24.01
C SER A 192 13.98 -18.10 25.29
N ARG A 193 13.45 -17.70 26.45
CA ARG A 193 13.62 -18.43 27.72
C ARG A 193 13.15 -19.87 27.58
N TRP A 194 11.96 -20.10 27.02
CA TRP A 194 11.45 -21.45 26.82
C TRP A 194 12.35 -22.32 25.94
N LEU A 195 12.89 -21.74 24.87
CA LEU A 195 13.79 -22.46 23.96
C LEU A 195 15.16 -22.77 24.63
N LEU A 196 15.73 -21.79 25.34
CA LEU A 196 17.04 -21.94 26.02
C LEU A 196 16.97 -22.84 27.23
N ALA A 197 15.84 -22.87 27.94
CA ALA A 197 15.65 -23.72 29.14
C ALA A 197 15.72 -25.23 28.84
N MET A 198 15.68 -25.62 27.57
CA MET A 198 15.90 -27.02 27.16
C MET A 198 17.34 -27.48 27.36
N GLN A 199 18.32 -26.54 27.43
CA GLN A 199 19.76 -26.88 27.53
C GLN A 199 20.53 -26.07 28.57
N HIS A 200 19.94 -24.98 29.07
CA HIS A 200 20.58 -24.05 30.03
C HIS A 200 19.67 -23.75 31.21
N ASP A 201 20.29 -23.36 32.33
CA ASP A 201 19.52 -22.76 33.43
C ASP A 201 19.21 -21.30 33.08
N VAL A 202 17.93 -20.98 32.92
CA VAL A 202 17.49 -19.68 32.42
C VAL A 202 16.40 -19.09 33.28
N ALA A 203 16.71 -17.94 33.88
CA ALA A 203 15.75 -17.10 34.60
C ALA A 203 15.51 -15.82 33.78
N ARG A 204 14.29 -15.28 33.84
CA ARG A 204 13.93 -14.01 33.16
C ARG A 204 13.53 -12.96 34.17
N SER A 205 14.01 -11.74 33.97
CA SER A 205 13.54 -10.54 34.68
C SER A 205 13.25 -9.42 33.68
N GLY A 206 11.97 -9.13 33.46
CA GLY A 206 11.56 -8.15 32.45
C GLY A 206 11.97 -8.57 31.02
N ALA A 207 12.76 -7.76 30.33
CA ALA A 207 13.33 -8.04 29.02
C ALA A 207 14.74 -8.65 29.07
N SER A 208 15.28 -8.97 30.28
CA SER A 208 16.61 -9.54 30.48
C SER A 208 16.53 -11.03 30.78
N LEU A 209 17.52 -11.78 30.30
CA LEU A 209 17.68 -13.22 30.56
C LEU A 209 18.95 -13.45 31.38
N MET A 210 18.83 -14.28 32.41
CA MET A 210 19.96 -14.82 33.17
C MET A 210 20.18 -16.23 32.66
N VAL A 211 21.29 -16.48 32.00
CA VAL A 211 21.62 -17.80 31.43
C VAL A 211 22.89 -18.31 32.07
N ASN A 212 22.83 -19.41 32.77
CA ASN A 212 23.96 -20.01 33.52
C ASN A 212 24.67 -19.00 34.45
N GLY A 213 23.92 -18.10 35.09
CA GLY A 213 24.45 -17.04 35.94
C GLY A 213 24.96 -15.77 35.22
N HIS A 214 24.95 -15.73 33.91
CA HIS A 214 25.32 -14.55 33.10
C HIS A 214 24.07 -13.75 32.70
N LEU A 215 24.09 -12.43 32.97
CA LEU A 215 23.02 -11.53 32.59
C LEU A 215 23.17 -11.12 31.13
N VAL A 216 22.20 -11.46 30.31
CA VAL A 216 22.09 -11.02 28.90
C VAL A 216 20.88 -10.11 28.77
N ILE A 217 21.13 -8.87 28.36
CA ILE A 217 20.06 -7.88 28.15
C ILE A 217 19.62 -7.94 26.69
N VAL A 218 18.30 -8.05 26.44
CA VAL A 218 17.72 -7.92 25.11
C VAL A 218 17.64 -6.43 24.78
N ASP A 219 18.62 -5.95 24.04
CA ASP A 219 18.77 -4.54 23.68
C ASP A 219 17.66 -4.00 22.76
N ALA A 220 17.56 -2.68 22.65
CA ALA A 220 16.58 -2.01 21.80
C ALA A 220 16.62 -2.46 20.32
N PRO A 221 17.78 -2.65 19.67
CA PRO A 221 17.85 -3.21 18.30
C PRO A 221 17.27 -4.62 18.19
N CYS A 222 17.27 -5.39 19.30
CA CYS A 222 16.72 -6.74 19.36
C CYS A 222 15.21 -6.78 19.68
N SER A 223 14.55 -5.63 19.81
CA SER A 223 13.10 -5.54 20.05
C SER A 223 12.26 -6.18 18.94
N GLY A 224 12.81 -6.29 17.74
CA GLY A 224 12.11 -6.79 16.55
C GLY A 224 11.28 -5.76 15.80
N VAL A 225 11.20 -4.51 16.26
CA VAL A 225 10.42 -3.45 15.58
C VAL A 225 10.90 -3.23 14.14
N GLN A 226 12.22 -3.19 13.91
CA GLN A 226 12.78 -3.12 12.55
C GLN A 226 12.40 -4.34 11.71
N MET A 227 12.44 -5.54 12.30
CA MET A 227 12.05 -6.77 11.60
C MET A 227 10.56 -6.77 11.26
N VAL A 228 9.70 -6.22 12.13
CA VAL A 228 8.27 -6.00 11.82
C VAL A 228 8.14 -5.08 10.62
N TRP A 229 8.80 -3.93 10.63
CA TRP A 229 8.75 -2.97 9.52
C TRP A 229 9.21 -3.60 8.21
N LEU A 230 10.40 -4.24 8.20
CA LEU A 230 10.98 -4.89 7.01
C LEU A 230 10.13 -6.06 6.52
N GLY A 231 9.52 -6.83 7.43
CA GLY A 231 8.61 -7.92 7.08
C GLY A 231 7.36 -7.43 6.36
N TYR A 232 6.70 -6.40 6.87
CA TYR A 232 5.53 -5.82 6.22
C TYR A 232 5.88 -5.10 4.91
N PHE A 233 7.03 -4.42 4.86
CA PHE A 233 7.55 -3.85 3.62
C PHE A 233 7.75 -4.93 2.55
N THR A 234 8.43 -6.02 2.90
CA THR A 234 8.64 -7.17 2.02
C THR A 234 7.30 -7.75 1.55
N ALA A 235 6.33 -7.91 2.46
CA ALA A 235 5.00 -8.41 2.11
C ALA A 235 4.30 -7.51 1.08
N CYS A 236 4.35 -6.19 1.25
CA CYS A 236 3.75 -5.24 0.31
C CYS A 236 4.43 -5.30 -1.07
N VAL A 237 5.77 -5.27 -1.10
CA VAL A 237 6.55 -5.29 -2.35
C VAL A 237 6.34 -6.60 -3.10
N VAL A 238 6.43 -7.74 -2.41
CA VAL A 238 6.21 -9.06 -3.02
C VAL A 238 4.77 -9.21 -3.50
N ALA A 239 3.78 -8.71 -2.75
CA ALA A 239 2.39 -8.71 -3.20
C ALA A 239 2.20 -7.94 -4.51
N LEU A 240 2.76 -6.73 -4.62
CA LEU A 240 2.72 -5.93 -5.85
C LEU A 240 3.45 -6.61 -7.02
N TYR A 241 4.57 -7.27 -6.74
CA TYR A 241 5.31 -8.04 -7.75
C TYR A 241 4.52 -9.27 -8.20
N THR A 242 3.95 -10.04 -7.27
CA THR A 242 3.19 -11.26 -7.55
C THR A 242 1.98 -11.00 -8.45
N GLN A 243 1.33 -9.84 -8.34
CA GLN A 243 0.20 -9.46 -9.18
C GLN A 243 0.53 -9.40 -10.68
N ARG A 244 1.79 -9.21 -11.05
CA ARG A 244 2.23 -9.26 -12.46
C ARG A 244 2.01 -10.63 -13.09
N PHE A 245 2.17 -11.68 -12.31
CA PHE A 245 2.10 -13.08 -12.75
C PHE A 245 0.80 -13.77 -12.32
N ASN A 246 0.18 -13.31 -11.25
CA ASN A 246 -1.04 -13.89 -10.69
C ASN A 246 -2.16 -12.86 -10.61
N ARG A 247 -3.01 -12.83 -11.63
CA ARG A 247 -4.17 -11.89 -11.72
C ARG A 247 -5.25 -12.15 -10.66
N ALA A 248 -5.28 -13.34 -10.05
CA ALA A 248 -6.21 -13.66 -8.98
C ALA A 248 -5.79 -13.05 -7.63
N PHE A 249 -4.54 -12.57 -7.52
CA PHE A 249 -4.06 -11.94 -6.30
C PHE A 249 -4.71 -10.55 -6.13
N ASN A 250 -5.46 -10.37 -5.06
CA ASN A 250 -6.20 -9.14 -4.77
C ASN A 250 -5.97 -8.67 -3.32
N SER A 251 -6.54 -7.51 -2.96
CA SER A 251 -6.42 -6.93 -1.61
C SER A 251 -6.89 -7.87 -0.51
N ARG A 252 -7.94 -8.68 -0.75
CA ARG A 252 -8.44 -9.66 0.23
C ARG A 252 -7.40 -10.75 0.47
N THR A 253 -6.83 -11.31 -0.61
CA THR A 253 -5.76 -12.31 -0.52
C THR A 253 -4.54 -11.76 0.23
N PHE A 254 -4.16 -10.51 -0.01
CA PHE A 254 -3.10 -9.85 0.73
C PHE A 254 -3.41 -9.79 2.23
N ILE A 255 -4.57 -9.24 2.60
CA ILE A 255 -4.98 -9.06 4.00
C ILE A 255 -5.07 -10.41 4.73
N THR A 256 -5.62 -11.45 4.11
CA THR A 256 -5.75 -12.78 4.73
C THR A 256 -4.40 -13.46 4.99
N ARG A 257 -3.32 -13.03 4.32
CA ARG A 257 -1.96 -13.54 4.53
C ARG A 257 -1.14 -12.74 5.55
N LEU A 258 -1.58 -11.54 5.93
CA LEU A 258 -0.87 -10.72 6.91
C LEU A 258 -0.66 -11.41 8.27
N PRO A 259 -1.61 -12.20 8.83
CA PRO A 259 -1.36 -12.93 10.07
C PRO A 259 -0.17 -13.91 9.97
N ALA A 260 -0.01 -14.58 8.83
CA ALA A 260 1.13 -15.47 8.61
C ALA A 260 2.45 -14.69 8.53
N VAL A 261 2.44 -13.49 7.93
CA VAL A 261 3.59 -12.57 7.95
C VAL A 261 3.95 -12.17 9.37
N SER A 262 2.95 -11.80 10.19
CA SER A 262 3.17 -11.44 11.61
C SER A 262 3.81 -12.59 12.38
N VAL A 263 3.32 -13.81 12.19
CA VAL A 263 3.88 -15.02 12.84
C VAL A 263 5.33 -15.24 12.40
N LEU A 264 5.62 -15.16 11.09
CA LEU A 264 6.99 -15.33 10.57
C LEU A 264 7.96 -14.30 11.15
N VAL A 265 7.53 -13.05 11.26
CA VAL A 265 8.34 -11.96 11.83
C VAL A 265 8.60 -12.21 13.32
N LEU A 266 7.57 -12.56 14.10
CA LEU A 266 7.71 -12.83 15.53
C LEU A 266 8.60 -14.05 15.78
N VAL A 267 8.38 -15.14 15.08
CA VAL A 267 9.20 -16.36 15.18
C VAL A 267 10.64 -16.05 14.78
N GLY A 268 10.85 -15.33 13.67
CA GLY A 268 12.19 -14.91 13.26
C GLY A 268 12.90 -14.08 14.32
N ASN A 269 12.20 -13.13 14.95
CA ASN A 269 12.79 -12.34 16.03
C ASN A 269 13.15 -13.18 17.27
N VAL A 270 12.29 -14.13 17.64
CA VAL A 270 12.59 -15.08 18.73
C VAL A 270 13.82 -15.94 18.38
N VAL A 271 13.89 -16.48 17.17
CA VAL A 271 15.04 -17.28 16.70
C VAL A 271 16.32 -16.43 16.74
N ARG A 272 16.29 -15.22 16.18
CA ARG A 272 17.43 -14.29 16.22
C ARG A 272 17.91 -14.06 17.66
N ASN A 273 16.99 -13.70 18.56
CA ASN A 273 17.33 -13.43 19.95
C ASN A 273 17.87 -14.67 20.66
N THR A 274 17.25 -15.84 20.45
CA THR A 274 17.71 -17.11 21.04
C THR A 274 19.12 -17.46 20.59
N LEU A 275 19.43 -17.31 19.28
CA LEU A 275 20.77 -17.58 18.74
C LEU A 275 21.82 -16.64 19.31
N LEU A 276 21.49 -15.35 19.45
CA LEU A 276 22.41 -14.37 20.01
C LEU A 276 22.69 -14.62 21.48
N VAL A 277 21.64 -14.92 22.28
CA VAL A 277 21.77 -15.22 23.71
C VAL A 277 22.50 -16.53 23.91
N ALA A 278 22.22 -17.58 23.15
CA ALA A 278 22.94 -18.88 23.24
C ALA A 278 24.41 -18.71 22.88
N GLY A 279 24.73 -17.92 21.88
CA GLY A 279 26.13 -17.63 21.51
C GLY A 279 26.86 -16.91 22.64
N GLU A 280 26.26 -15.92 23.28
CA GLU A 280 26.84 -15.18 24.38
C GLU A 280 27.02 -16.07 25.61
N ALA A 281 26.02 -16.90 25.93
CA ALA A 281 26.09 -17.87 27.04
C ALA A 281 27.16 -18.96 26.82
N SER A 282 27.50 -19.27 25.58
CA SER A 282 28.56 -20.24 25.22
C SER A 282 29.95 -19.61 25.17
N GLY A 283 30.10 -18.36 25.58
CA GLY A 283 31.38 -17.64 25.57
C GLY A 283 31.81 -17.15 24.16
N TRP A 284 30.96 -17.30 23.17
CA TRP A 284 31.17 -16.69 21.86
C TRP A 284 30.82 -15.21 21.96
N HIS A 285 31.84 -14.38 22.07
CA HIS A 285 31.60 -12.93 22.05
C HIS A 285 31.15 -12.49 20.67
N LEU A 286 29.85 -12.70 20.39
CA LEU A 286 29.19 -12.30 19.14
C LEU A 286 29.06 -10.77 19.05
N ARG A 287 30.22 -10.08 19.05
CA ARG A 287 30.27 -8.61 18.88
C ARG A 287 30.63 -8.26 17.44
N GLY A 288 30.17 -7.09 16.99
CA GLY A 288 30.46 -6.57 15.66
C GLY A 288 29.82 -7.42 14.55
N TRP A 289 30.60 -7.74 13.53
CA TRP A 289 30.12 -8.39 12.30
C TRP A 289 29.39 -9.72 12.50
N ALA A 290 29.77 -10.50 13.52
CA ALA A 290 29.13 -11.79 13.79
C ALA A 290 27.69 -11.62 14.32
N HIS A 291 27.44 -10.63 15.17
CA HIS A 291 26.10 -10.25 15.61
C HIS A 291 25.23 -9.82 14.42
N ASP A 292 25.77 -8.97 13.54
CA ASP A 292 25.07 -8.48 12.37
C ASP A 292 24.80 -9.60 11.36
N ALA A 293 25.73 -10.53 11.16
CA ALA A 293 25.58 -11.68 10.28
C ALA A 293 24.43 -12.60 10.71
N VAL A 294 24.30 -12.90 12.02
CA VAL A 294 23.15 -13.67 12.55
C VAL A 294 21.85 -12.90 12.27
N GLY A 295 21.83 -11.60 12.57
CA GLY A 295 20.66 -10.75 12.34
C GLY A 295 20.23 -10.74 10.88
N LEU A 296 21.16 -10.52 9.95
CA LEU A 296 20.90 -10.47 8.51
C LEU A 296 20.47 -11.85 7.95
N THR A 297 21.09 -12.93 8.42
CA THR A 297 20.73 -14.28 7.97
C THR A 297 19.29 -14.63 8.36
N VAL A 298 18.91 -14.37 9.61
CA VAL A 298 17.54 -14.60 10.06
C VAL A 298 16.56 -13.70 9.34
N LEU A 299 16.90 -12.43 9.15
CA LEU A 299 16.06 -11.50 8.38
C LEU A 299 15.86 -12.00 6.94
N ALA A 300 16.92 -12.43 6.26
CA ALA A 300 16.84 -12.97 4.91
C ALA A 300 15.93 -14.22 4.84
N ALA A 301 16.03 -15.12 5.83
CA ALA A 301 15.17 -16.29 5.93
C ALA A 301 13.69 -15.90 6.15
N VAL A 302 13.43 -14.92 7.00
CA VAL A 302 12.07 -14.37 7.22
C VAL A 302 11.52 -13.75 5.94
N CYS A 303 12.31 -12.91 5.25
CA CYS A 303 11.91 -12.30 3.99
C CYS A 303 11.62 -13.36 2.90
N ALA A 304 12.44 -14.40 2.82
CA ALA A 304 12.20 -15.53 1.91
C ALA A 304 10.91 -16.29 2.27
N GLY A 305 10.65 -16.54 3.57
CA GLY A 305 9.40 -17.13 4.04
C GLY A 305 8.18 -16.28 3.68
N ILE A 306 8.26 -14.95 3.88
CA ILE A 306 7.22 -14.00 3.51
C ILE A 306 7.00 -14.01 1.99
N ALA A 307 8.07 -14.04 1.19
CA ALA A 307 7.97 -14.13 -0.26
C ALA A 307 7.27 -15.43 -0.68
N GLY A 308 7.58 -16.55 -0.02
CA GLY A 308 6.90 -17.82 -0.22
C GLY A 308 5.40 -17.76 0.13
N VAL A 309 5.03 -17.12 1.24
CA VAL A 309 3.62 -16.94 1.63
C VAL A 309 2.89 -16.04 0.64
N MET A 310 3.45 -14.89 0.29
CA MET A 310 2.82 -13.92 -0.61
C MET A 310 2.82 -14.39 -2.07
N GLY A 311 3.79 -15.21 -2.49
CA GLY A 311 3.90 -15.73 -3.86
C GLY A 311 3.00 -16.91 -4.16
N ARG A 312 2.38 -17.56 -3.17
CA ARG A 312 1.51 -18.71 -3.41
C ARG A 312 0.33 -18.33 -4.32
N PRO A 313 -0.12 -19.21 -5.22
CA PRO A 313 -1.34 -18.97 -5.97
C PRO A 313 -2.53 -18.78 -5.03
N ALA A 314 -3.45 -17.88 -5.37
CA ALA A 314 -4.69 -17.75 -4.63
C ALA A 314 -5.52 -19.04 -4.82
N PRO A 315 -6.17 -19.58 -3.78
CA PRO A 315 -7.06 -20.71 -3.96
C PRO A 315 -8.16 -20.30 -4.95
N VAL A 316 -8.28 -21.07 -6.02
CA VAL A 316 -9.41 -20.94 -6.95
C VAL A 316 -10.62 -21.43 -6.17
N LEU A 317 -11.49 -20.51 -5.74
CA LEU A 317 -12.79 -20.89 -5.20
C LEU A 317 -13.51 -21.66 -6.31
N ALA A 318 -13.77 -22.94 -6.08
CA ALA A 318 -14.61 -23.71 -6.97
C ALA A 318 -15.94 -22.95 -7.16
N PRO A 319 -16.46 -22.86 -8.41
CA PRO A 319 -17.76 -22.24 -8.63
C PRO A 319 -18.75 -22.92 -7.70
N SER A 320 -19.42 -22.15 -6.84
CA SER A 320 -20.51 -22.65 -6.01
C SER A 320 -21.51 -23.28 -6.97
N THR A 321 -21.62 -24.60 -6.95
CA THR A 321 -22.68 -25.34 -7.60
C THR A 321 -23.97 -24.81 -6.99
N GLN A 322 -24.64 -23.90 -7.68
CA GLN A 322 -25.99 -23.51 -7.31
C GLN A 322 -26.86 -24.76 -7.53
N LEU A 323 -27.29 -25.38 -6.43
CA LEU A 323 -28.41 -26.34 -6.38
C LEU A 323 -29.73 -25.57 -6.44
#